data_8b40bd0c1d06b761d6fbcd17507c7b43
#
_entry.id   8b40bd0c1d06b761d6fbcd17507c7b43
#
_cell.length_a   1.000
_cell.length_b   1.000
_cell.length_c   1.000
_cell.angle_alpha   90.00
_cell.angle_beta   90.00
_cell.angle_gamma   90.00
#
_symmetry.space_group_name_H-M   'P 1'
#
loop_
_entity.id
_entity.type
_entity.pdbx_description
1 polymer ?
#
loop_
_entity_poly.entity_id
_entity_poly.type
_entity_poly.pdbx_seq_one_letter_code
_entity_poly.pdbx_strand_id
1 'polypeptide(L)'
;MQSLYEKKLTTYPRTDSCYITDDDEEMLEELTEALEVFLDITPEDVDEAVPRTRRTVNREKVTDHHAILPTRSMLQADLDALPKGEQNVLKLIIARTLMAVSKPFRYLETLLTTECAGEEFTAKGKEVLEEGWKAVERKVLADILNRKQELTALPNAAENECGILNAELKEGQTSPPKHFTEDTLLHAMETASADSMPQGVERQGIGTPATRAATIEKLVQKGFLERKGTKKTKVLLPTDKGKALIIVMPEAIQSPEMTADWETKLLQIERGEMEPGEFMTEIKEMISSLVTTTEAAKGANALMKNKIIGVCPNCGKPVVEREKGWFCENRECRFVLWKDNAFFKRLGKRLDAHVADKLLRDGRVRLKDCKSAKGKTYNATVLLSCEADGRSKFSLEFEGGC
;
A
#
# COMPACT_ATOMS: atom_id res chain seq x y z
N MET A 1 -13.87 -6.55 6.25
CA MET A 1 -14.12 -7.82 5.55
C MET A 1 -14.24 -8.99 6.52
N GLN A 2 -13.19 -9.40 7.24
CA GLN A 2 -13.25 -10.56 8.15
C GLN A 2 -14.43 -10.50 9.12
N SER A 3 -14.70 -9.37 9.75
CA SER A 3 -15.83 -9.17 10.66
C SER A 3 -17.21 -9.33 9.97
N LEU A 4 -17.35 -8.90 8.70
CA LEU A 4 -18.58 -9.09 7.94
C LEU A 4 -18.84 -10.59 7.65
N TYR A 5 -17.79 -11.33 7.33
CA TYR A 5 -17.84 -12.78 7.14
C TYR A 5 -18.23 -13.50 8.45
N GLU A 6 -17.60 -13.17 9.56
CA GLU A 6 -17.92 -13.75 10.88
C GLU A 6 -19.36 -13.45 11.31
N LYS A 7 -19.90 -12.31 10.91
CA LYS A 7 -21.32 -11.95 11.07
C LYS A 7 -22.23 -12.61 10.03
N LYS A 8 -21.70 -13.42 9.13
CA LYS A 8 -22.42 -14.09 8.04
C LYS A 8 -23.11 -13.13 7.07
N LEU A 9 -22.58 -11.91 6.89
CA LEU A 9 -23.15 -10.91 5.97
C LEU A 9 -22.53 -10.99 4.58
N THR A 10 -21.35 -11.62 4.45
CA THR A 10 -20.65 -11.85 3.19
C THR A 10 -20.08 -13.25 3.14
N THR A 11 -19.78 -13.75 1.94
CA THR A 11 -19.03 -14.99 1.74
C THR A 11 -17.55 -14.81 2.13
N TYR A 12 -16.74 -15.85 2.01
CA TYR A 12 -15.35 -15.87 2.47
C TYR A 12 -14.50 -14.76 1.81
N PRO A 13 -13.81 -13.92 2.59
CA PRO A 13 -13.19 -12.71 2.05
C PRO A 13 -11.80 -12.88 1.43
N ARG A 14 -11.19 -14.07 1.57
CA ARG A 14 -9.81 -14.33 1.08
C ARG A 14 -9.86 -15.16 -0.18
N THR A 15 -10.38 -14.57 -1.25
CA THR A 15 -10.42 -15.14 -2.57
C THR A 15 -9.81 -14.17 -3.57
N ASP A 16 -9.19 -14.67 -4.61
CA ASP A 16 -8.72 -13.94 -5.79
C ASP A 16 -9.69 -14.09 -6.98
N SER A 17 -10.69 -14.97 -6.85
CA SER A 17 -11.70 -15.12 -7.88
C SER A 17 -12.70 -13.96 -7.90
N CYS A 18 -12.98 -13.47 -9.11
CA CYS A 18 -14.10 -12.55 -9.41
C CYS A 18 -15.30 -13.29 -10.02
N TYR A 19 -15.28 -14.62 -10.04
CA TYR A 19 -16.26 -15.49 -10.68
C TYR A 19 -16.94 -16.39 -9.66
N ILE A 20 -18.09 -16.96 -10.09
CA ILE A 20 -18.81 -18.00 -9.38
C ILE A 20 -18.78 -19.30 -10.18
N THR A 21 -19.19 -20.39 -9.57
CA THR A 21 -19.41 -21.67 -10.25
C THR A 21 -20.84 -21.78 -10.80
N ASP A 22 -21.06 -22.76 -11.69
CA ASP A 22 -22.41 -23.05 -12.19
C ASP A 22 -23.37 -23.43 -11.03
N ASP A 23 -22.86 -24.07 -9.98
CA ASP A 23 -23.63 -24.48 -8.81
C ASP A 23 -24.14 -23.29 -7.96
N ASP A 24 -23.50 -22.13 -8.09
CA ASP A 24 -23.83 -20.89 -7.37
C ASP A 24 -24.75 -19.97 -8.17
N GLU A 25 -25.04 -20.28 -9.45
CA GLU A 25 -25.76 -19.40 -10.38
C GLU A 25 -27.18 -19.10 -9.88
N GLU A 26 -27.95 -20.13 -9.52
CA GLU A 26 -29.32 -19.99 -9.01
C GLU A 26 -29.35 -19.15 -7.70
N MET A 27 -28.39 -19.39 -6.81
CA MET A 27 -28.27 -18.61 -5.58
C MET A 27 -27.99 -17.12 -5.90
N LEU A 28 -27.17 -16.82 -6.89
CA LEU A 28 -26.88 -15.44 -7.27
C LEU A 28 -28.08 -14.75 -7.91
N GLU A 29 -28.88 -15.46 -8.71
CA GLU A 29 -30.11 -14.92 -9.30
C GLU A 29 -31.09 -14.49 -8.20
N GLU A 30 -31.45 -15.40 -7.29
CA GLU A 30 -32.30 -15.10 -6.16
C GLU A 30 -31.77 -13.97 -5.27
N LEU A 31 -30.46 -13.94 -5.04
CA LEU A 31 -29.82 -12.88 -4.27
C LEU A 31 -29.93 -11.53 -5.01
N THR A 32 -29.75 -11.51 -6.31
CA THR A 32 -29.85 -10.31 -7.14
C THR A 32 -31.24 -9.69 -7.05
N GLU A 33 -32.26 -10.48 -7.24
CA GLU A 33 -33.67 -10.05 -7.09
C GLU A 33 -33.96 -9.46 -5.70
N ALA A 34 -33.50 -10.14 -4.66
CA ALA A 34 -33.68 -9.66 -3.29
C ALA A 34 -32.90 -8.34 -3.02
N LEU A 35 -31.72 -8.16 -3.59
CA LEU A 35 -30.94 -6.94 -3.47
C LEU A 35 -31.57 -5.77 -4.25
N GLU A 36 -32.17 -6.02 -5.40
CA GLU A 36 -32.89 -5.01 -6.18
C GLU A 36 -34.06 -4.45 -5.37
N VAL A 37 -34.87 -5.34 -4.77
CA VAL A 37 -35.96 -4.94 -3.88
C VAL A 37 -35.43 -4.17 -2.66
N PHE A 38 -34.35 -4.67 -2.03
CA PHE A 38 -33.78 -4.05 -0.84
C PHE A 38 -33.22 -2.64 -1.10
N LEU A 39 -32.69 -2.37 -2.30
CA LEU A 39 -32.13 -1.08 -2.69
C LEU A 39 -33.07 -0.21 -3.51
N ASP A 40 -34.31 -0.65 -3.73
CA ASP A 40 -35.32 0.01 -4.60
C ASP A 40 -34.72 0.30 -6.01
N ILE A 41 -34.07 -0.71 -6.60
CA ILE A 41 -33.53 -0.68 -7.96
C ILE A 41 -34.62 -1.23 -8.89
N THR A 42 -34.96 -0.46 -9.92
CA THR A 42 -35.94 -0.90 -10.92
C THR A 42 -35.31 -1.87 -11.92
N PRO A 43 -36.07 -2.85 -12.46
CA PRO A 43 -35.59 -3.79 -13.48
C PRO A 43 -35.00 -3.16 -14.76
N GLU A 44 -35.32 -1.90 -15.04
CA GLU A 44 -34.79 -1.15 -16.18
C GLU A 44 -33.25 -0.98 -16.10
N ASP A 45 -32.69 -1.05 -14.89
CA ASP A 45 -31.25 -0.93 -14.64
C ASP A 45 -30.50 -2.25 -14.85
N VAL A 46 -31.17 -3.35 -15.19
CA VAL A 46 -30.63 -4.70 -15.34
C VAL A 46 -30.88 -5.30 -16.72
N ASP A 47 -30.10 -6.30 -17.10
CA ASP A 47 -30.19 -6.95 -18.41
C ASP A 47 -31.18 -8.11 -18.38
N GLU A 48 -32.33 -7.99 -19.01
CA GLU A 48 -33.35 -9.04 -19.10
C GLU A 48 -33.13 -10.03 -20.28
N ALA A 49 -32.29 -9.69 -21.24
CA ALA A 49 -32.16 -10.43 -22.48
C ALA A 49 -31.27 -11.68 -22.40
N VAL A 50 -30.45 -11.80 -21.35
CA VAL A 50 -29.54 -12.94 -21.11
C VAL A 50 -29.61 -13.27 -19.63
N PRO A 51 -29.48 -14.55 -19.18
CA PRO A 51 -29.33 -14.87 -17.78
C PRO A 51 -28.28 -13.94 -17.17
N ARG A 52 -28.72 -13.10 -16.23
CA ARG A 52 -27.93 -11.97 -15.65
C ARG A 52 -26.59 -12.44 -15.12
N THR A 53 -26.58 -13.65 -14.63
CA THR A 53 -25.47 -14.31 -13.95
C THR A 53 -24.46 -14.94 -14.89
N ARG A 54 -24.82 -15.25 -16.15
CA ARG A 54 -23.98 -16.02 -17.08
C ARG A 54 -22.57 -15.44 -17.28
N ARG A 55 -22.43 -14.12 -17.20
CA ARG A 55 -21.11 -13.45 -17.33
C ARG A 55 -20.22 -13.62 -16.10
N THR A 56 -20.81 -13.95 -14.97
CA THR A 56 -20.11 -14.13 -13.69
C THR A 56 -19.73 -15.60 -13.45
N VAL A 57 -20.27 -16.52 -14.23
CA VAL A 57 -19.99 -17.95 -14.13
C VAL A 57 -18.74 -18.31 -14.92
N ASN A 58 -17.71 -18.78 -14.22
CA ASN A 58 -16.52 -19.34 -14.85
C ASN A 58 -15.81 -20.26 -13.86
N ARG A 59 -16.11 -21.56 -13.94
CA ARG A 59 -15.57 -22.58 -13.04
C ARG A 59 -14.05 -22.68 -13.09
N GLU A 60 -13.43 -22.48 -14.24
CA GLU A 60 -11.96 -22.57 -14.40
C GLU A 60 -11.22 -21.45 -13.66
N LYS A 61 -11.91 -20.35 -13.37
CA LYS A 61 -11.36 -19.19 -12.63
C LYS A 61 -11.80 -19.15 -11.18
N VAL A 62 -12.42 -20.21 -10.68
CA VAL A 62 -12.73 -20.39 -9.25
C VAL A 62 -11.83 -21.51 -8.73
N THR A 63 -10.88 -21.16 -7.91
CA THR A 63 -9.96 -22.12 -7.28
C THR A 63 -10.57 -22.67 -5.98
N ASP A 64 -10.18 -22.13 -4.83
CA ASP A 64 -10.65 -22.57 -3.52
C ASP A 64 -12.01 -21.98 -3.14
N HIS A 65 -12.27 -20.73 -3.54
CA HIS A 65 -13.45 -19.96 -3.19
C HIS A 65 -13.94 -19.10 -4.35
N HIS A 66 -15.25 -19.02 -4.52
CA HIS A 66 -15.89 -18.12 -5.47
C HIS A 66 -15.74 -16.63 -5.06
N ALA A 67 -16.18 -15.73 -5.92
CA ALA A 67 -16.18 -14.29 -5.67
C ALA A 67 -16.88 -13.92 -4.36
N ILE A 68 -16.48 -12.78 -3.79
CA ILE A 68 -17.10 -12.25 -2.57
C ILE A 68 -18.50 -11.74 -2.90
N LEU A 69 -19.51 -12.35 -2.28
CA LEU A 69 -20.92 -12.00 -2.42
C LEU A 69 -21.52 -11.58 -1.07
N PRO A 70 -22.57 -10.74 -1.05
CA PRO A 70 -23.41 -10.62 0.14
C PRO A 70 -24.19 -11.92 0.33
N THR A 71 -24.57 -12.23 1.56
CA THR A 71 -25.41 -13.39 1.87
C THR A 71 -26.89 -13.00 2.05
N ARG A 72 -27.78 -13.98 2.00
CA ARG A 72 -29.19 -13.77 2.34
C ARG A 72 -29.41 -13.26 3.79
N SER A 73 -28.53 -13.65 4.72
CA SER A 73 -28.59 -13.18 6.12
C SER A 73 -28.43 -11.66 6.23
N MET A 74 -27.75 -11.02 5.26
CA MET A 74 -27.60 -9.58 5.22
C MET A 74 -28.93 -8.86 5.07
N LEU A 75 -29.89 -9.42 4.33
CA LEU A 75 -31.22 -8.82 4.11
C LEU A 75 -32.06 -8.71 5.38
N GLN A 76 -31.75 -9.52 6.39
CA GLN A 76 -32.46 -9.55 7.69
C GLN A 76 -31.64 -8.87 8.81
N ALA A 77 -30.43 -8.40 8.52
CA ALA A 77 -29.56 -7.81 9.51
C ALA A 77 -29.86 -6.32 9.73
N ASP A 78 -29.67 -5.86 10.96
CA ASP A 78 -29.66 -4.43 11.26
C ASP A 78 -28.31 -3.83 10.79
N LEU A 79 -28.32 -3.28 9.58
CA LEU A 79 -27.13 -2.71 8.96
C LEU A 79 -26.72 -1.38 9.62
N ASP A 80 -27.64 -0.68 10.25
CA ASP A 80 -27.35 0.60 10.91
C ASP A 80 -26.60 0.40 12.22
N ALA A 81 -26.71 -0.78 12.83
CA ALA A 81 -25.90 -1.18 14.00
C ALA A 81 -24.43 -1.47 13.67
N LEU A 82 -24.08 -1.60 12.40
CA LEU A 82 -22.70 -1.86 11.98
C LEU A 82 -21.83 -0.60 12.10
N PRO A 83 -20.52 -0.73 12.42
CA PRO A 83 -19.58 0.35 12.30
C PRO A 83 -19.56 0.93 10.88
N LYS A 84 -19.43 2.26 10.74
CA LYS A 84 -19.52 2.94 9.44
C LYS A 84 -18.57 2.37 8.36
N GLY A 85 -17.37 1.92 8.75
CA GLY A 85 -16.43 1.25 7.85
C GLY A 85 -16.97 -0.07 7.30
N GLU A 86 -17.65 -0.87 8.14
CA GLU A 86 -18.26 -2.13 7.72
C GLU A 86 -19.46 -1.89 6.81
N GLN A 87 -20.31 -0.90 7.14
CA GLN A 87 -21.41 -0.49 6.27
C GLN A 87 -20.92 -0.12 4.87
N ASN A 88 -19.88 0.71 4.78
CA ASN A 88 -19.32 1.14 3.50
C ASN A 88 -18.74 -0.03 2.69
N VAL A 89 -18.04 -0.96 3.34
CA VAL A 89 -17.52 -2.16 2.67
C VAL A 89 -18.65 -3.05 2.18
N LEU A 90 -19.68 -3.26 2.99
CA LEU A 90 -20.84 -4.07 2.60
C LEU A 90 -21.59 -3.42 1.42
N LYS A 91 -21.82 -2.09 1.45
CA LYS A 91 -22.37 -1.35 0.31
C LYS A 91 -21.57 -1.54 -0.97
N LEU A 92 -20.23 -1.52 -0.88
CA LEU A 92 -19.37 -1.77 -2.04
C LEU A 92 -19.55 -3.18 -2.60
N ILE A 93 -19.66 -4.19 -1.75
CA ILE A 93 -19.88 -5.58 -2.18
C ILE A 93 -21.22 -5.70 -2.87
N ILE A 94 -22.31 -5.20 -2.25
CA ILE A 94 -23.66 -5.22 -2.83
C ILE A 94 -23.66 -4.51 -4.19
N ALA A 95 -23.10 -3.31 -4.27
CA ALA A 95 -23.03 -2.58 -5.52
C ALA A 95 -22.27 -3.35 -6.60
N ARG A 96 -21.11 -3.94 -6.26
CA ARG A 96 -20.32 -4.73 -7.23
C ARG A 96 -21.04 -5.99 -7.69
N THR A 97 -21.75 -6.67 -6.81
CA THR A 97 -22.59 -7.82 -7.17
C THR A 97 -23.66 -7.41 -8.19
N LEU A 98 -24.42 -6.36 -7.91
CA LEU A 98 -25.44 -5.88 -8.84
C LEU A 98 -24.86 -5.35 -10.16
N MET A 99 -23.74 -4.63 -10.09
CA MET A 99 -23.07 -4.13 -11.31
C MET A 99 -22.58 -5.28 -12.19
N ALA A 100 -22.14 -6.40 -11.62
CA ALA A 100 -21.67 -7.56 -12.37
C ALA A 100 -22.78 -8.22 -13.22
N VAL A 101 -24.03 -8.14 -12.76
CA VAL A 101 -25.20 -8.70 -13.44
C VAL A 101 -26.01 -7.66 -14.23
N SER A 102 -25.67 -6.37 -14.13
CA SER A 102 -26.35 -5.28 -14.85
C SER A 102 -25.96 -5.22 -16.32
N LYS A 103 -26.74 -4.47 -17.12
CA LYS A 103 -26.39 -4.15 -18.52
C LYS A 103 -25.00 -3.56 -18.66
N PRO A 104 -24.28 -3.81 -19.77
CA PRO A 104 -23.01 -3.18 -20.01
C PRO A 104 -23.19 -1.66 -20.18
N PHE A 105 -22.19 -0.88 -19.68
CA PHE A 105 -22.07 0.52 -20.02
C PHE A 105 -21.64 0.65 -21.48
N ARG A 106 -22.50 1.27 -22.32
CA ARG A 106 -22.21 1.46 -23.74
C ARG A 106 -22.02 2.94 -24.05
N TYR A 107 -20.97 3.24 -24.76
CA TYR A 107 -20.64 4.59 -25.17
C TYR A 107 -20.00 4.61 -26.55
N LEU A 108 -20.18 5.72 -27.23
CA LEU A 108 -19.46 6.04 -28.45
C LEU A 108 -18.19 6.82 -28.08
N GLU A 109 -17.03 6.27 -28.43
CA GLU A 109 -15.76 7.00 -28.33
C GLU A 109 -15.40 7.57 -29.69
N THR A 110 -15.27 8.88 -29.77
CA THR A 110 -14.85 9.59 -30.98
C THR A 110 -13.42 10.06 -30.78
N LEU A 111 -12.54 9.67 -31.71
CA LEU A 111 -11.17 10.16 -31.80
C LEU A 111 -11.09 11.03 -33.08
N LEU A 112 -10.83 12.31 -32.90
CA LEU A 112 -10.50 13.21 -33.99
C LEU A 112 -8.98 13.35 -34.06
N THR A 113 -8.43 13.09 -35.25
CA THR A 113 -7.02 13.35 -35.54
C THR A 113 -6.96 14.38 -36.67
N THR A 114 -6.29 15.48 -36.44
CA THR A 114 -6.06 16.52 -37.42
C THR A 114 -4.57 16.72 -37.64
N GLU A 115 -4.16 16.90 -38.88
CA GLU A 115 -2.79 17.22 -39.22
C GLU A 115 -2.67 18.72 -39.61
N CYS A 116 -1.70 19.38 -39.03
CA CYS A 116 -1.38 20.76 -39.38
C CYS A 116 0.14 20.96 -39.42
N ALA A 117 0.66 21.37 -40.58
CA ALA A 117 2.10 21.58 -40.81
C ALA A 117 3.00 20.36 -40.47
N GLY A 118 2.49 19.15 -40.62
CA GLY A 118 3.20 17.91 -40.36
C GLY A 118 3.13 17.43 -38.87
N GLU A 119 2.36 18.15 -38.05
CA GLU A 119 2.11 17.79 -36.65
C GLU A 119 0.68 17.25 -36.47
N GLU A 120 0.53 16.16 -35.70
CA GLU A 120 -0.76 15.58 -35.38
C GLU A 120 -1.36 16.13 -34.07
N PHE A 121 -2.63 16.53 -34.18
CA PHE A 121 -3.43 16.97 -33.02
C PHE A 121 -4.58 16.00 -32.82
N THR A 122 -4.74 15.49 -31.60
CA THR A 122 -5.79 14.53 -31.28
C THR A 122 -6.75 15.05 -30.23
N ALA A 123 -8.04 14.81 -30.43
CA ALA A 123 -9.08 15.06 -29.42
C ALA A 123 -9.93 13.81 -29.24
N LYS A 124 -10.26 13.48 -27.98
CA LYS A 124 -11.11 12.34 -27.63
C LYS A 124 -12.39 12.82 -26.95
N GLY A 125 -13.51 12.27 -27.41
CA GLY A 125 -14.81 12.49 -26.78
C GLY A 125 -15.50 11.18 -26.49
N LYS A 126 -16.44 11.22 -25.54
CA LYS A 126 -17.30 10.09 -25.18
C LYS A 126 -18.74 10.56 -25.07
N GLU A 127 -19.62 9.89 -25.79
CA GLU A 127 -21.06 10.05 -25.69
C GLU A 127 -21.68 8.77 -25.13
N VAL A 128 -22.47 8.88 -24.05
CA VAL A 128 -23.09 7.73 -23.40
C VAL A 128 -24.30 7.31 -24.22
N LEU A 129 -24.35 6.06 -24.67
CA LEU A 129 -25.48 5.45 -25.33
C LEU A 129 -26.41 4.72 -24.34
N GLU A 130 -25.81 3.97 -23.42
CA GLU A 130 -26.53 3.25 -22.36
C GLU A 130 -25.74 3.34 -21.04
N GLU A 131 -26.38 3.76 -19.96
CA GLU A 131 -25.71 3.89 -18.66
C GLU A 131 -25.35 2.54 -18.04
N GLY A 132 -26.16 1.52 -18.24
CA GLY A 132 -25.92 0.17 -17.76
C GLY A 132 -25.52 0.13 -16.29
N TRP A 133 -24.51 -0.66 -15.94
CA TRP A 133 -24.05 -0.82 -14.56
C TRP A 133 -23.62 0.49 -13.86
N LYS A 134 -23.34 1.57 -14.60
CA LYS A 134 -23.04 2.87 -13.98
C LYS A 134 -24.24 3.53 -13.31
N ALA A 135 -25.44 3.20 -13.74
CA ALA A 135 -26.65 3.66 -13.05
C ALA A 135 -26.71 3.09 -11.62
N VAL A 136 -26.41 1.79 -11.48
CA VAL A 136 -26.29 1.12 -10.17
C VAL A 136 -25.17 1.73 -9.34
N GLU A 137 -23.97 1.93 -9.92
CA GLU A 137 -22.83 2.55 -9.23
C GLU A 137 -23.22 3.92 -8.68
N ARG A 138 -23.86 4.76 -9.48
CA ARG A 138 -24.28 6.11 -9.09
C ARG A 138 -25.32 6.07 -7.98
N LYS A 139 -26.31 5.17 -8.06
CA LYS A 139 -27.39 5.05 -7.05
C LYS A 139 -26.87 4.56 -5.71
N VAL A 140 -26.06 3.51 -5.71
CA VAL A 140 -25.64 2.80 -4.48
C VAL A 140 -24.40 3.43 -3.84
N LEU A 141 -23.48 3.94 -4.63
CA LEU A 141 -22.19 4.43 -4.17
C LEU A 141 -22.02 5.96 -4.17
N ALA A 142 -23.12 6.71 -4.41
CA ALA A 142 -23.09 8.17 -4.45
C ALA A 142 -22.44 8.79 -3.19
N ASP A 143 -22.73 8.24 -2.01
CA ASP A 143 -22.21 8.72 -0.73
C ASP A 143 -20.72 8.40 -0.53
N ILE A 144 -20.19 7.37 -1.22
CA ILE A 144 -18.86 6.83 -1.03
C ILE A 144 -17.92 7.32 -2.14
N LEU A 145 -18.38 7.33 -3.39
CA LEU A 145 -17.63 7.71 -4.58
C LEU A 145 -17.95 9.16 -4.96
N ASN A 146 -17.19 10.09 -4.45
CA ASN A 146 -17.32 11.51 -4.82
C ASN A 146 -16.64 11.76 -6.20
N ARG A 147 -17.06 11.01 -7.22
CA ARG A 147 -16.54 11.13 -8.60
C ARG A 147 -17.54 11.85 -9.49
N LYS A 148 -17.27 13.12 -9.80
CA LYS A 148 -17.86 13.77 -10.97
C LYS A 148 -17.09 13.28 -12.20
N GLN A 149 -17.73 12.51 -13.04
CA GLN A 149 -17.20 12.14 -14.34
C GLN A 149 -17.75 13.15 -15.34
N GLU A 150 -16.97 14.13 -15.72
CA GLU A 150 -17.29 15.01 -16.85
C GLU A 150 -16.94 14.24 -18.12
N LEU A 151 -17.96 13.80 -18.84
CA LEU A 151 -17.82 13.24 -20.17
C LEU A 151 -17.95 14.39 -21.16
N THR A 152 -16.91 14.61 -21.96
CA THR A 152 -16.92 15.64 -23.00
C THR A 152 -17.31 14.96 -24.32
N ALA A 153 -18.48 15.28 -24.83
CA ALA A 153 -18.86 14.90 -26.19
C ALA A 153 -18.13 15.82 -27.19
N LEU A 154 -17.62 15.24 -28.26
CA LEU A 154 -17.11 16.03 -29.38
C LEU A 154 -18.24 16.33 -30.36
N PRO A 155 -18.20 17.50 -31.04
CA PRO A 155 -19.13 17.75 -32.12
C PRO A 155 -18.93 16.79 -33.29
N ASN A 156 -20.01 16.46 -34.00
CA ASN A 156 -19.91 15.69 -35.22
C ASN A 156 -19.10 16.48 -36.25
N ALA A 157 -17.99 15.92 -36.69
CA ALA A 157 -17.14 16.47 -37.71
C ALA A 157 -17.11 15.52 -38.92
N ALA A 158 -17.24 16.07 -40.14
CA ALA A 158 -17.02 15.29 -41.35
C ALA A 158 -15.53 15.32 -41.74
N GLU A 159 -15.10 14.30 -42.49
CA GLU A 159 -13.76 14.27 -43.08
C GLU A 159 -13.50 15.53 -43.90
N ASN A 160 -12.33 16.13 -43.71
CA ASN A 160 -11.88 17.36 -44.39
C ASN A 160 -12.61 18.68 -44.00
N GLU A 161 -13.46 18.66 -42.99
CA GLU A 161 -13.97 19.89 -42.37
C GLU A 161 -13.09 20.32 -41.20
N CYS A 162 -12.14 21.22 -41.46
CA CYS A 162 -11.29 21.81 -40.44
C CYS A 162 -11.36 23.32 -40.46
N GLY A 163 -11.64 23.91 -39.31
CA GLY A 163 -11.48 25.35 -39.08
C GLY A 163 -10.79 25.58 -37.75
N ILE A 164 -9.71 26.35 -37.74
CA ILE A 164 -9.07 26.79 -36.50
C ILE A 164 -9.78 28.06 -36.03
N LEU A 165 -10.54 27.93 -34.92
CA LEU A 165 -11.20 29.08 -34.28
C LEU A 165 -10.27 29.80 -33.31
N ASN A 166 -9.47 29.04 -32.58
CA ASN A 166 -8.51 29.58 -31.63
C ASN A 166 -7.40 28.54 -31.40
N ALA A 167 -6.16 29.00 -31.24
CA ALA A 167 -5.02 28.17 -30.84
C ALA A 167 -4.28 28.84 -29.68
N GLU A 168 -4.09 28.12 -28.60
CA GLU A 168 -3.34 28.57 -27.41
C GLU A 168 -2.18 27.61 -27.14
N LEU A 169 -0.95 28.14 -27.17
CA LEU A 169 0.23 27.35 -26.76
C LEU A 169 0.34 27.39 -25.24
N LYS A 170 0.28 26.20 -24.62
CA LYS A 170 0.50 26.04 -23.17
C LYS A 170 1.82 25.32 -22.93
N GLU A 171 2.71 25.99 -22.23
CA GLU A 171 3.93 25.35 -21.74
C GLU A 171 3.62 24.51 -20.52
N GLY A 172 4.15 23.30 -20.47
CA GLY A 172 3.99 22.37 -19.38
C GLY A 172 5.28 21.60 -19.11
N GLN A 173 5.35 21.00 -17.94
CA GLN A 173 6.44 20.08 -17.58
C GLN A 173 5.85 18.70 -17.30
N THR A 174 6.53 17.67 -17.79
CA THR A 174 6.21 16.31 -17.43
C THR A 174 6.48 16.09 -15.94
N SER A 175 5.64 15.33 -15.29
CA SER A 175 5.85 14.93 -13.90
C SER A 175 6.28 13.47 -13.83
N PRO A 176 7.15 13.10 -12.87
CA PRO A 176 7.50 11.70 -12.67
C PRO A 176 6.25 10.87 -12.28
N PRO A 177 6.28 9.55 -12.46
CA PRO A 177 5.22 8.67 -11.97
C PRO A 177 4.95 8.92 -10.49
N LYS A 178 3.69 8.83 -10.10
CA LYS A 178 3.28 9.01 -8.69
C LYS A 178 3.81 7.86 -7.84
N HIS A 179 4.20 8.17 -6.60
CA HIS A 179 4.51 7.12 -5.63
C HIS A 179 3.30 6.22 -5.38
N PHE A 180 3.56 4.97 -5.05
CA PHE A 180 2.51 4.01 -4.72
C PHE A 180 1.73 4.45 -3.47
N THR A 181 0.42 4.33 -3.55
CA THR A 181 -0.47 4.22 -2.39
C THR A 181 -0.59 2.75 -1.98
N GLU A 182 -1.23 2.44 -0.85
CA GLU A 182 -1.49 1.03 -0.49
C GLU A 182 -2.34 0.33 -1.55
N ASP A 183 -3.36 1.00 -2.08
CA ASP A 183 -4.22 0.50 -3.14
C ASP A 183 -3.45 0.19 -4.43
N THR A 184 -2.68 1.17 -4.93
CA THR A 184 -1.92 0.97 -6.18
C THR A 184 -0.78 -0.03 -6.02
N LEU A 185 -0.18 -0.17 -4.82
CA LEU A 185 0.84 -1.19 -4.56
C LEU A 185 0.21 -2.59 -4.49
N LEU A 186 -0.96 -2.74 -3.85
CA LEU A 186 -1.69 -4.01 -3.83
C LEU A 186 -2.05 -4.44 -5.25
N HIS A 187 -2.54 -3.52 -6.09
CA HIS A 187 -2.84 -3.81 -7.49
C HIS A 187 -1.58 -4.18 -8.29
N ALA A 188 -0.47 -3.47 -8.08
CA ALA A 188 0.80 -3.81 -8.71
C ALA A 188 1.33 -5.19 -8.28
N MET A 189 1.14 -5.59 -7.01
CA MET A 189 1.47 -6.93 -6.54
C MET A 189 0.55 -8.00 -7.17
N GLU A 190 -0.71 -7.69 -7.37
CA GLU A 190 -1.69 -8.60 -7.98
C GLU A 190 -1.40 -8.85 -9.46
N THR A 191 -0.96 -7.83 -10.17
CA THR A 191 -0.69 -7.90 -11.62
C THR A 191 0.78 -8.16 -11.95
N ALA A 192 1.66 -8.26 -10.94
CA ALA A 192 3.07 -8.50 -11.15
C ALA A 192 3.30 -9.82 -11.92
N SER A 193 4.01 -9.74 -13.04
CA SER A 193 4.31 -10.87 -13.93
C SER A 193 3.10 -11.61 -14.55
N ALA A 194 1.91 -11.02 -14.50
CA ALA A 194 0.71 -11.64 -15.08
C ALA A 194 0.88 -11.96 -16.59
N ASP A 195 1.58 -11.08 -17.31
CA ASP A 195 1.85 -11.27 -18.74
C ASP A 195 2.86 -12.39 -19.02
N SER A 196 3.65 -12.79 -18.03
CA SER A 196 4.68 -13.84 -18.13
C SER A 196 4.18 -15.21 -17.66
N MET A 197 2.97 -15.27 -17.10
CA MET A 197 2.40 -16.52 -16.56
C MET A 197 1.50 -17.21 -17.58
N PRO A 198 1.61 -18.55 -17.76
CA PRO A 198 0.69 -19.30 -18.58
C PRO A 198 -0.73 -19.30 -18.02
N GLN A 199 -1.72 -19.53 -18.89
CA GLN A 199 -3.09 -19.71 -18.46
C GLN A 199 -3.23 -20.97 -17.58
N GLY A 200 -4.00 -20.85 -16.51
CA GLY A 200 -4.26 -21.94 -15.56
C GLY A 200 -3.30 -22.02 -14.37
N VAL A 201 -2.38 -21.07 -14.22
CA VAL A 201 -1.59 -20.94 -12.98
C VAL A 201 -2.52 -20.56 -11.84
N GLU A 202 -2.48 -21.30 -10.75
CA GLU A 202 -3.33 -21.09 -9.56
C GLU A 202 -3.14 -19.71 -8.93
N ARG A 203 -1.91 -19.21 -8.96
CA ARG A 203 -1.57 -17.90 -8.34
C ARG A 203 -1.00 -16.95 -9.36
N GLN A 204 -1.64 -15.82 -9.51
CA GLN A 204 -1.13 -14.71 -10.31
C GLN A 204 -0.60 -13.60 -9.41
N GLY A 205 0.53 -12.99 -9.82
CA GLY A 205 1.17 -11.91 -9.10
C GLY A 205 2.01 -12.37 -7.90
N ILE A 206 2.34 -11.44 -7.03
CA ILE A 206 3.17 -11.65 -5.84
C ILE A 206 2.28 -11.77 -4.60
N GLY A 207 2.41 -12.88 -3.87
CA GLY A 207 1.63 -13.17 -2.68
C GLY A 207 0.15 -13.46 -2.98
N THR A 208 -0.60 -13.78 -1.96
CA THR A 208 -2.05 -14.04 -2.04
C THR A 208 -2.85 -12.86 -1.53
N PRO A 209 -4.16 -12.75 -1.83
CA PRO A 209 -5.04 -11.73 -1.24
C PRO A 209 -4.95 -11.67 0.29
N ALA A 210 -4.74 -12.83 0.94
CA ALA A 210 -4.60 -12.93 2.39
C ALA A 210 -3.28 -12.34 2.92
N THR A 211 -2.22 -12.35 2.14
CA THR A 211 -0.85 -12.03 2.60
C THR A 211 -0.34 -10.68 2.13
N ARG A 212 -0.81 -10.15 0.99
CA ARG A 212 -0.31 -8.90 0.40
C ARG A 212 -0.36 -7.72 1.38
N ALA A 213 -1.54 -7.44 1.95
CA ALA A 213 -1.71 -6.33 2.90
C ALA A 213 -0.86 -6.51 4.17
N ALA A 214 -0.80 -7.73 4.71
CA ALA A 214 0.03 -8.06 5.87
C ALA A 214 1.53 -7.90 5.58
N THR A 215 1.97 -8.19 4.36
CA THR A 215 3.37 -8.00 3.92
C THR A 215 3.73 -6.52 3.88
N ILE A 216 2.86 -5.67 3.29
CA ILE A 216 3.07 -4.21 3.28
C ILE A 216 3.15 -3.67 4.71
N GLU A 217 2.21 -4.06 5.58
CA GLU A 217 2.21 -3.64 6.98
C GLU A 217 3.50 -4.07 7.71
N LYS A 218 3.96 -5.30 7.48
CA LYS A 218 5.21 -5.82 8.06
C LYS A 218 6.45 -5.04 7.58
N LEU A 219 6.48 -4.63 6.31
CA LEU A 219 7.56 -3.80 5.77
C LEU A 219 7.58 -2.42 6.42
N VAL A 220 6.41 -1.81 6.66
CA VAL A 220 6.28 -0.54 7.38
C VAL A 220 6.70 -0.68 8.84
N GLN A 221 6.21 -1.69 9.56
CA GLN A 221 6.58 -1.96 10.95
C GLN A 221 8.08 -2.22 11.14
N LYS A 222 8.71 -2.90 10.19
CA LYS A 222 10.16 -3.13 10.20
C LYS A 222 10.98 -1.93 9.74
N GLY A 223 10.33 -0.85 9.30
CA GLY A 223 10.97 0.39 8.86
C GLY A 223 11.66 0.29 7.52
N PHE A 224 11.28 -0.61 6.63
CA PHE A 224 11.71 -0.66 5.24
C PHE A 224 10.92 0.30 4.36
N LEU A 225 9.63 0.49 4.67
CA LEU A 225 8.74 1.46 4.07
C LEU A 225 8.26 2.46 5.13
N GLU A 226 7.93 3.66 4.70
CA GLU A 226 7.26 4.67 5.51
C GLU A 226 6.01 5.20 4.79
N ARG A 227 4.98 5.57 5.58
CA ARG A 227 3.77 6.21 5.07
C ARG A 227 3.91 7.72 5.19
N LYS A 228 3.91 8.45 4.07
CA LYS A 228 3.93 9.92 4.05
C LYS A 228 2.68 10.48 3.38
N GLY A 229 2.29 11.68 3.77
CA GLY A 229 1.15 12.39 3.19
C GLY A 229 0.11 12.84 4.22
N THR A 230 -1.06 13.23 3.71
CA THR A 230 -2.19 13.69 4.52
C THR A 230 -3.06 12.52 4.99
N LYS A 231 -4.08 12.80 5.84
CA LYS A 231 -5.05 11.77 6.24
C LYS A 231 -5.81 11.15 5.05
N LYS A 232 -5.96 11.91 3.94
CA LYS A 232 -6.73 11.47 2.76
C LYS A 232 -5.86 10.78 1.70
N THR A 233 -4.59 11.15 1.60
CA THR A 233 -3.67 10.63 0.57
C THR A 233 -2.34 10.26 1.22
N LYS A 234 -2.20 9.00 1.56
CA LYS A 234 -0.94 8.43 2.05
C LYS A 234 -0.25 7.71 0.92
N VAL A 235 1.03 7.99 0.74
CA VAL A 235 1.90 7.27 -0.18
C VAL A 235 2.92 6.46 0.59
N LEU A 236 3.38 5.38 -0.01
CA LEU A 236 4.43 4.52 0.51
C LEU A 236 5.76 4.94 -0.09
N LEU A 237 6.73 5.20 0.77
CA LEU A 237 8.09 5.55 0.35
C LEU A 237 9.10 4.57 0.93
N PRO A 238 10.11 4.15 0.15
CA PRO A 238 11.21 3.36 0.69
C PRO A 238 12.06 4.22 1.62
N THR A 239 12.40 3.68 2.79
CA THR A 239 13.37 4.29 3.70
C THR A 239 14.80 3.98 3.22
N ASP A 240 15.80 4.65 3.79
CA ASP A 240 17.20 4.32 3.49
C ASP A 240 17.55 2.88 3.86
N LYS A 241 16.93 2.34 4.91
CA LYS A 241 17.02 0.94 5.28
C LYS A 241 16.42 0.01 4.21
N GLY A 242 15.26 0.40 3.65
CA GLY A 242 14.61 -0.34 2.57
C GLY A 242 15.47 -0.36 1.30
N LYS A 243 16.00 0.81 0.91
CA LYS A 243 16.91 0.93 -0.23
C LYS A 243 18.19 0.09 -0.03
N ALA A 244 18.78 0.13 1.17
CA ALA A 244 19.95 -0.67 1.50
C ALA A 244 19.66 -2.18 1.41
N LEU A 245 18.46 -2.62 1.80
CA LEU A 245 18.07 -4.02 1.66
C LEU A 245 18.09 -4.45 0.18
N ILE A 246 17.49 -3.67 -0.72
CA ILE A 246 17.48 -3.98 -2.15
C ILE A 246 18.88 -4.01 -2.74
N ILE A 247 19.78 -3.10 -2.33
CA ILE A 247 21.18 -3.07 -2.82
C ILE A 247 21.95 -4.34 -2.44
N VAL A 248 21.67 -4.93 -1.27
CA VAL A 248 22.36 -6.14 -0.82
C VAL A 248 21.71 -7.43 -1.28
N MET A 249 20.46 -7.37 -1.76
CA MET A 249 19.77 -8.55 -2.28
C MET A 249 20.32 -8.94 -3.65
N PRO A 250 20.54 -10.23 -3.91
CA PRO A 250 20.85 -10.72 -5.26
C PRO A 250 19.71 -10.40 -6.23
N GLU A 251 20.07 -10.05 -7.46
CA GLU A 251 19.11 -9.64 -8.50
C GLU A 251 18.05 -10.72 -8.77
N ALA A 252 18.44 -11.98 -8.74
CA ALA A 252 17.54 -13.12 -8.96
C ALA A 252 16.33 -13.16 -8.00
N ILE A 253 16.46 -12.67 -6.76
CA ILE A 253 15.36 -12.64 -5.79
C ILE A 253 14.67 -11.27 -5.70
N GLN A 254 15.08 -10.31 -6.52
CA GLN A 254 14.40 -9.01 -6.62
C GLN A 254 13.29 -9.02 -7.68
N SER A 255 13.36 -9.96 -8.64
CA SER A 255 12.41 -10.03 -9.74
C SER A 255 11.14 -10.80 -9.37
N PRO A 256 9.95 -10.30 -9.72
CA PRO A 256 8.72 -11.06 -9.64
C PRO A 256 8.67 -12.26 -10.60
N GLU A 257 9.51 -12.28 -11.65
CA GLU A 257 9.59 -13.37 -12.65
C GLU A 257 10.01 -14.70 -12.02
N MET A 258 10.84 -14.68 -10.97
CA MET A 258 11.17 -15.90 -10.23
C MET A 258 9.91 -16.56 -9.63
N THR A 259 8.98 -15.77 -9.12
CA THR A 259 7.70 -16.30 -8.62
C THR A 259 6.87 -16.90 -9.76
N ALA A 260 6.82 -16.22 -10.92
CA ALA A 260 6.12 -16.70 -12.10
C ALA A 260 6.69 -18.03 -12.62
N ASP A 261 8.01 -18.15 -12.66
CA ASP A 261 8.70 -19.40 -13.05
C ASP A 261 8.36 -20.56 -12.10
N TRP A 262 8.38 -20.30 -10.80
CA TRP A 262 8.04 -21.33 -9.81
C TRP A 262 6.58 -21.76 -9.88
N GLU A 263 5.64 -20.83 -10.01
CA GLU A 263 4.22 -21.16 -10.16
C GLU A 263 3.98 -21.94 -11.48
N THR A 264 4.71 -21.62 -12.55
CA THR A 264 4.66 -22.38 -13.80
C THR A 264 5.14 -23.82 -13.62
N LYS A 265 6.24 -24.02 -12.89
CA LYS A 265 6.78 -25.35 -12.58
C LYS A 265 5.85 -26.15 -11.67
N LEU A 266 5.20 -25.51 -10.70
CA LEU A 266 4.19 -26.14 -9.89
C LEU A 266 2.99 -26.63 -10.72
N LEU A 267 2.55 -25.85 -11.71
CA LEU A 267 1.52 -26.26 -12.65
C LEU A 267 1.97 -27.45 -13.52
N GLN A 268 3.23 -27.47 -13.95
CA GLN A 268 3.79 -28.62 -14.68
C GLN A 268 3.82 -29.90 -13.84
N ILE A 269 4.13 -29.79 -12.53
CA ILE A 269 4.06 -30.92 -11.60
C ILE A 269 2.62 -31.42 -11.45
N GLU A 270 1.65 -30.51 -11.31
CA GLU A 270 0.24 -30.88 -11.24
C GLU A 270 -0.24 -31.65 -12.48
N ARG A 271 0.24 -31.24 -13.65
CA ARG A 271 -0.06 -31.91 -14.94
C ARG A 271 0.75 -33.18 -15.21
N GLY A 272 1.67 -33.52 -14.32
CA GLY A 272 2.58 -34.66 -14.51
C GLY A 272 3.65 -34.44 -15.58
N GLU A 273 3.92 -33.20 -15.98
CA GLU A 273 4.91 -32.79 -16.98
C GLU A 273 6.30 -32.60 -16.36
N MET A 274 6.40 -32.48 -15.04
CA MET A 274 7.64 -32.31 -14.26
C MET A 274 7.60 -33.14 -12.98
N GLU A 275 8.71 -33.75 -12.64
CA GLU A 275 8.86 -34.49 -11.38
C GLU A 275 9.11 -33.54 -10.20
N PRO A 276 8.41 -33.69 -9.06
CA PRO A 276 8.61 -32.84 -7.87
C PRO A 276 10.06 -32.78 -7.37
N GLY A 277 10.83 -33.85 -7.58
CA GLY A 277 12.23 -33.95 -7.20
C GLY A 277 13.15 -33.01 -7.99
N GLU A 278 12.84 -32.75 -9.26
CA GLU A 278 13.58 -31.81 -10.12
C GLU A 278 13.41 -30.39 -9.60
N PHE A 279 12.18 -29.97 -9.36
CA PHE A 279 11.87 -28.65 -8.79
C PHE A 279 12.58 -28.40 -7.47
N MET A 280 12.55 -29.38 -6.57
CA MET A 280 13.26 -29.28 -5.27
C MET A 280 14.79 -29.23 -5.43
N THR A 281 15.33 -29.85 -6.47
CA THR A 281 16.77 -29.80 -6.78
C THR A 281 17.16 -28.41 -7.26
N GLU A 282 16.40 -27.83 -8.17
CA GLU A 282 16.63 -26.46 -8.68
C GLU A 282 16.58 -25.42 -7.53
N ILE A 283 15.61 -25.54 -6.60
CA ILE A 283 15.55 -24.66 -5.41
C ILE A 283 16.81 -24.80 -4.56
N LYS A 284 17.28 -26.02 -4.32
CA LYS A 284 18.50 -26.26 -3.52
C LYS A 284 19.73 -25.70 -4.20
N GLU A 285 19.85 -25.85 -5.52
CA GLU A 285 20.96 -25.29 -6.31
C GLU A 285 20.93 -23.78 -6.30
N MET A 286 19.75 -23.15 -6.49
CA MET A 286 19.58 -21.70 -6.39
C MET A 286 20.01 -21.18 -5.00
N ILE A 287 19.54 -21.79 -3.91
CA ILE A 287 19.90 -21.39 -2.55
C ILE A 287 21.41 -21.55 -2.34
N SER A 288 21.98 -22.66 -2.78
CA SER A 288 23.42 -22.91 -2.67
C SER A 288 24.23 -21.86 -3.44
N SER A 289 23.81 -21.52 -4.64
CA SER A 289 24.41 -20.47 -5.44
C SER A 289 24.32 -19.12 -4.74
N LEU A 290 23.15 -18.72 -4.25
CA LEU A 290 22.93 -17.46 -3.53
C LEU A 290 23.85 -17.35 -2.31
N VAL A 291 24.01 -18.41 -1.53
CA VAL A 291 24.84 -18.41 -0.33
C VAL A 291 26.33 -18.33 -0.68
N THR A 292 26.77 -18.98 -1.76
CA THR A 292 28.19 -19.06 -2.13
C THR A 292 28.67 -17.88 -2.96
N THR A 293 27.79 -17.29 -3.77
CA THR A 293 28.15 -16.23 -4.72
C THR A 293 27.81 -14.82 -4.26
N THR A 294 26.97 -14.69 -3.22
CA THR A 294 26.57 -13.36 -2.73
C THR A 294 27.72 -12.71 -1.97
N GLU A 295 28.37 -11.75 -2.59
CA GLU A 295 29.33 -10.88 -1.93
C GLU A 295 28.65 -9.74 -1.19
N ALA A 296 29.29 -9.20 -0.13
CA ALA A 296 28.80 -8.02 0.57
C ALA A 296 28.75 -6.82 -0.38
N ALA A 297 27.58 -6.34 -0.70
CA ALA A 297 27.37 -5.23 -1.63
C ALA A 297 28.08 -3.97 -1.15
N LYS A 298 29.00 -3.45 -1.97
CA LYS A 298 29.71 -2.18 -1.73
C LYS A 298 28.69 -1.03 -1.78
N GLY A 299 28.63 -0.21 -0.73
CA GLY A 299 27.75 0.96 -0.68
C GLY A 299 26.49 0.82 0.18
N ALA A 300 26.02 -0.38 0.51
CA ALA A 300 24.90 -0.56 1.44
C ALA A 300 25.16 0.10 2.81
N ASN A 301 26.38 0.05 3.30
CA ASN A 301 26.80 0.74 4.52
C ASN A 301 26.64 2.27 4.43
N ALA A 302 26.73 2.86 3.24
CA ALA A 302 26.53 4.30 3.05
C ALA A 302 25.06 4.72 3.22
N LEU A 303 24.11 3.87 2.82
CA LEU A 303 22.67 4.07 3.04
C LEU A 303 22.25 3.77 4.49
N MET A 304 22.98 2.86 5.13
CA MET A 304 22.77 2.48 6.53
C MET A 304 23.53 3.38 7.51
N LYS A 305 24.21 4.45 7.04
CA LYS A 305 24.91 5.38 7.94
C LYS A 305 23.94 5.85 9.01
N ASN A 306 24.22 5.39 10.23
CA ASN A 306 23.56 5.90 11.41
C ASN A 306 23.71 7.42 11.42
N LYS A 307 22.62 8.13 11.66
CA LYS A 307 22.63 9.60 11.71
C LYS A 307 23.64 10.02 12.76
N ILE A 308 24.75 10.59 12.34
CA ILE A 308 25.76 11.19 13.23
C ILE A 308 25.11 12.44 13.82
N ILE A 309 25.06 12.51 15.15
CA ILE A 309 24.50 13.66 15.88
C ILE A 309 25.56 14.49 16.61
N GLY A 310 26.81 14.05 16.60
CA GLY A 310 27.90 14.79 17.25
C GLY A 310 29.15 13.94 17.41
N VAL A 311 30.10 14.48 18.18
CA VAL A 311 31.38 13.86 18.49
C VAL A 311 31.37 13.35 19.92
N CYS A 312 31.91 12.20 20.17
CA CYS A 312 32.00 11.60 21.49
C CYS A 312 32.96 12.40 22.38
N PRO A 313 32.50 12.93 23.53
CA PRO A 313 33.38 13.71 24.41
C PRO A 313 34.47 12.87 25.11
N ASN A 314 34.35 11.53 25.07
CA ASN A 314 35.32 10.63 25.67
C ASN A 314 36.46 10.24 24.72
N CYS A 315 36.15 9.97 23.43
CA CYS A 315 37.17 9.43 22.50
C CYS A 315 37.27 10.15 21.16
N GLY A 316 36.47 11.21 20.92
CA GLY A 316 36.52 11.98 19.69
C GLY A 316 35.92 11.31 18.45
N LYS A 317 35.39 10.10 18.54
CA LYS A 317 34.73 9.40 17.42
C LYS A 317 33.27 9.83 17.27
N PRO A 318 32.66 9.61 16.09
CA PRO A 318 31.24 9.94 15.87
C PRO A 318 30.29 9.29 16.89
N VAL A 319 29.26 10.01 17.30
CA VAL A 319 28.12 9.48 18.04
C VAL A 319 26.92 9.35 17.11
N VAL A 320 26.39 8.15 17.04
CA VAL A 320 25.36 7.76 16.07
C VAL A 320 24.02 7.43 16.76
N GLU A 321 22.93 7.82 16.12
CA GLU A 321 21.60 7.52 16.62
C GLU A 321 21.21 6.06 16.36
N ARG A 322 20.69 5.39 17.40
CA ARG A 322 20.08 4.06 17.33
C ARG A 322 18.72 4.06 18.01
N GLU A 323 18.00 2.96 17.94
CA GLU A 323 16.64 2.84 18.49
C GLU A 323 16.55 3.28 19.98
N LYS A 324 17.45 2.77 20.83
CA LYS A 324 17.40 2.97 22.28
C LYS A 324 18.21 4.18 22.79
N GLY A 325 19.01 4.83 21.93
CA GLY A 325 19.90 5.91 22.34
C GLY A 325 20.88 6.35 21.30
N TRP A 326 21.84 7.15 21.70
CA TRP A 326 22.93 7.61 20.88
C TRP A 326 24.24 7.02 21.41
N PHE A 327 24.96 6.31 20.55
CA PHE A 327 26.10 5.48 20.90
C PHE A 327 27.37 5.98 20.19
N CYS A 328 28.50 5.95 20.89
CA CYS A 328 29.78 6.13 20.25
C CYS A 328 30.01 5.01 19.20
N GLU A 329 30.51 5.36 18.03
CA GLU A 329 30.80 4.38 16.95
C GLU A 329 32.00 3.49 17.30
N ASN A 330 32.90 3.95 18.17
CA ASN A 330 33.96 3.15 18.70
C ASN A 330 33.43 2.10 19.70
N ARG A 331 33.51 0.83 19.34
CA ARG A 331 33.01 -0.30 20.16
C ARG A 331 33.69 -0.45 21.51
N GLU A 332 34.92 0.05 21.65
CA GLU A 332 35.68 0.03 22.90
C GLU A 332 35.26 1.18 23.84
N CYS A 333 34.57 2.17 23.31
CA CYS A 333 34.11 3.31 24.07
C CYS A 333 32.74 3.04 24.69
N ARG A 334 32.62 3.19 26.00
CA ARG A 334 31.39 2.95 26.74
C ARG A 334 30.42 4.14 26.75
N PHE A 335 30.72 5.21 26.00
CA PHE A 335 29.87 6.39 25.95
C PHE A 335 28.55 6.10 25.25
N VAL A 336 27.45 6.40 25.96
CA VAL A 336 26.09 6.28 25.46
C VAL A 336 25.17 7.31 26.10
N LEU A 337 24.28 7.89 25.30
CA LEU A 337 23.16 8.71 25.76
C LEU A 337 21.88 7.91 25.53
N TRP A 338 21.28 7.40 26.60
CA TRP A 338 20.04 6.62 26.53
C TRP A 338 18.82 7.54 26.35
N LYS A 339 17.93 7.25 25.38
CA LYS A 339 16.65 7.98 25.19
C LYS A 339 15.75 7.85 26.43
N ASP A 340 15.77 6.70 27.08
CA ASP A 340 15.09 6.43 28.33
C ASP A 340 16.02 6.65 29.52
N ASN A 341 16.38 7.92 29.77
CA ASN A 341 17.35 8.28 30.79
C ASN A 341 16.67 8.66 32.11
N ALA A 342 17.05 7.98 33.20
CA ALA A 342 16.48 8.19 34.52
C ALA A 342 16.75 9.62 35.10
N PHE A 343 17.87 10.24 34.74
CA PHE A 343 18.20 11.61 35.17
C PHE A 343 17.19 12.61 34.57
N PHE A 344 16.92 12.51 33.25
CA PHE A 344 15.94 13.39 32.58
C PHE A 344 14.51 13.11 33.05
N LYS A 345 14.16 11.84 33.30
CA LYS A 345 12.85 11.47 33.85
C LYS A 345 12.59 12.14 35.20
N ARG A 346 13.59 12.19 36.08
CA ARG A 346 13.47 12.88 37.38
C ARG A 346 13.23 14.38 37.23
N LEU A 347 13.68 14.98 36.13
CA LEU A 347 13.43 16.39 35.82
C LEU A 347 12.08 16.62 35.13
N GLY A 348 11.29 15.58 34.91
CA GLY A 348 10.05 15.61 34.10
C GLY A 348 10.30 15.92 32.64
N LYS A 349 11.49 15.58 32.13
CA LYS A 349 11.94 15.82 30.74
C LYS A 349 12.31 14.53 30.03
N ARG A 350 12.41 14.60 28.70
CA ARG A 350 12.95 13.51 27.87
C ARG A 350 14.28 13.96 27.27
N LEU A 351 15.18 13.01 27.13
CA LEU A 351 16.38 13.21 26.34
C LEU A 351 16.00 12.90 24.88
N ASP A 352 15.75 13.94 24.12
CA ASP A 352 15.45 13.87 22.68
C ASP A 352 16.69 14.19 21.82
N ALA A 353 16.55 14.09 20.49
CA ALA A 353 17.66 14.31 19.56
C ALA A 353 18.22 15.74 19.62
N HIS A 354 17.37 16.75 19.87
CA HIS A 354 17.80 18.14 19.97
C HIS A 354 18.62 18.39 21.25
N VAL A 355 18.17 17.84 22.38
CA VAL A 355 18.88 17.91 23.66
C VAL A 355 20.20 17.15 23.58
N ALA A 356 20.21 15.97 22.93
CA ALA A 356 21.41 15.18 22.75
C ALA A 356 22.45 15.88 21.85
N ASP A 357 22.03 16.50 20.75
CA ASP A 357 22.88 17.31 19.86
C ASP A 357 23.55 18.45 20.64
N LYS A 358 22.76 19.23 21.37
CA LYS A 358 23.31 20.34 22.19
C LYS A 358 24.30 19.87 23.25
N LEU A 359 23.99 18.77 23.93
CA LEU A 359 24.90 18.21 24.94
C LEU A 359 26.21 17.73 24.33
N LEU A 360 26.18 17.13 23.15
CA LEU A 360 27.40 16.68 22.47
C LEU A 360 28.23 17.84 21.90
N ARG A 361 27.57 18.89 21.44
CA ARG A 361 28.23 20.04 20.82
C ARG A 361 28.76 21.03 21.87
N ASP A 362 27.91 21.39 22.83
CA ASP A 362 28.13 22.50 23.75
C ASP A 362 28.52 22.02 25.16
N GLY A 363 28.49 20.71 25.44
CA GLY A 363 28.69 20.11 26.75
C GLY A 363 27.56 20.39 27.75
N ARG A 364 26.62 21.25 27.38
CA ARG A 364 25.54 21.72 28.28
C ARG A 364 24.26 22.06 27.51
N VAL A 365 23.12 21.99 28.22
CA VAL A 365 21.83 22.39 27.68
C VAL A 365 20.96 23.03 28.76
N ARG A 366 20.36 24.17 28.47
CA ARG A 366 19.39 24.81 29.34
C ARG A 366 18.00 24.25 29.14
N LEU A 367 17.40 23.72 30.20
CA LEU A 367 16.05 23.19 30.21
C LEU A 367 15.13 24.11 31.03
N LYS A 368 13.99 24.48 30.45
CA LYS A 368 12.95 25.26 31.16
C LYS A 368 11.94 24.29 31.79
N ASP A 369 11.25 24.74 32.84
CA ASP A 369 10.14 24.02 33.46
C ASP A 369 10.50 22.58 33.89
N CYS A 370 11.67 22.37 34.47
CA CYS A 370 12.05 21.13 35.12
C CYS A 370 11.23 20.93 36.37
N LYS A 371 10.89 19.70 36.73
CA LYS A 371 10.12 19.37 37.93
C LYS A 371 11.06 18.95 39.07
N SER A 372 10.90 19.55 40.25
CA SER A 372 11.55 19.08 41.47
C SER A 372 10.80 17.89 42.06
N ALA A 373 11.42 17.17 42.99
CA ALA A 373 10.77 16.11 43.77
C ALA A 373 9.52 16.56 44.55
N LYS A 374 9.42 17.86 44.85
CA LYS A 374 8.28 18.48 45.53
C LYS A 374 7.26 19.10 44.55
N GLY A 375 7.37 18.81 43.24
CA GLY A 375 6.43 19.26 42.20
C GLY A 375 6.61 20.72 41.72
N LYS A 376 7.54 21.50 42.32
CA LYS A 376 7.82 22.88 41.89
C LYS A 376 8.58 22.89 40.56
N THR A 377 8.23 23.81 39.66
CA THR A 377 8.94 24.04 38.41
C THR A 377 10.14 24.96 38.59
N TYR A 378 11.23 24.68 37.87
CA TYR A 378 12.44 25.50 37.87
C TYR A 378 13.20 25.33 36.54
N ASN A 379 14.07 26.28 36.23
CA ASN A 379 14.97 26.20 35.10
C ASN A 379 16.35 25.73 35.60
N ALA A 380 16.98 24.87 34.82
CA ALA A 380 18.34 24.38 35.13
C ALA A 380 19.15 24.15 33.86
N THR A 381 20.45 24.27 33.98
CA THR A 381 21.39 23.86 32.94
C THR A 381 21.91 22.46 33.28
N VAL A 382 21.72 21.55 32.36
CA VAL A 382 22.29 20.19 32.46
C VAL A 382 23.66 20.18 31.79
N LEU A 383 24.65 19.70 32.53
CA LEU A 383 26.03 19.50 32.03
C LEU A 383 26.23 18.02 31.72
N LEU A 384 26.92 17.76 30.62
CA LEU A 384 27.38 16.42 30.21
C LEU A 384 28.87 16.30 30.52
N SER A 385 29.25 15.24 31.21
CA SER A 385 30.64 14.84 31.46
C SER A 385 30.80 13.34 31.23
N CYS A 386 32.02 12.85 31.21
CA CYS A 386 32.31 11.43 31.19
C CYS A 386 32.86 10.96 32.51
N GLU A 387 32.47 9.77 32.96
CA GLU A 387 33.08 9.09 34.11
C GLU A 387 34.45 8.50 33.67
N ALA A 388 35.27 8.12 34.66
CA ALA A 388 36.60 7.53 34.40
C ALA A 388 36.52 6.24 33.51
N ASP A 389 35.41 5.54 33.51
CA ASP A 389 35.16 4.35 32.71
C ASP A 389 34.56 4.66 31.31
N GLY A 390 34.43 5.95 30.97
CA GLY A 390 33.91 6.44 29.69
C GLY A 390 32.37 6.53 29.59
N ARG A 391 31.61 6.26 30.63
CA ARG A 391 30.15 6.42 30.64
C ARG A 391 29.76 7.89 30.73
N SER A 392 28.59 8.21 30.17
CA SER A 392 28.01 9.55 30.28
C SER A 392 27.50 9.84 31.72
N LYS A 393 27.83 11.03 32.23
CA LYS A 393 27.36 11.53 33.51
C LYS A 393 26.69 12.89 33.31
N PHE A 394 25.59 13.12 34.06
CA PHE A 394 24.83 14.35 34.00
C PHE A 394 24.85 15.03 35.38
N SER A 395 25.02 16.33 35.37
CA SER A 395 24.90 17.17 36.57
C SER A 395 24.06 18.41 36.30
N LEU A 396 23.54 19.04 37.37
CA LEU A 396 22.79 20.27 37.28
C LEU A 396 23.66 21.43 37.72
N GLU A 397 23.64 22.48 36.91
CA GLU A 397 24.13 23.79 37.28
C GLU A 397 22.92 24.71 37.48
N PHE A 398 22.81 25.30 38.66
CA PHE A 398 21.80 26.27 38.97
C PHE A 398 22.38 27.67 38.80
N GLU A 399 21.66 28.55 38.08
CA GLU A 399 22.01 29.97 38.05
C GLU A 399 21.89 30.49 39.48
N GLY A 400 23.01 30.86 40.08
CA GLY A 400 23.01 31.46 41.39
C GLY A 400 22.17 32.72 41.36
N GLY A 401 21.03 32.69 42.10
CA GLY A 401 20.32 33.92 42.41
C GLY A 401 21.20 34.75 43.33
N CYS A 402 21.64 35.93 42.86
CA CYS A 402 22.01 37.01 43.75
C CYS A 402 20.77 37.54 44.46
#